data_4678ed39faa57165f1a49482a11d24ae
#
_entry.id   4678ed39faa57165f1a49482a11d24ae
#
_cell.length_a   1.000
_cell.length_b   1.000
_cell.length_c   1.000
_cell.angle_alpha   90.00
_cell.angle_beta   90.00
_cell.angle_gamma   90.00
#
_symmetry.space_group_name_H-M   'P 1'
#
loop_
_entity.id
_entity.type
_entity.pdbx_description
1 polymer ?
#
loop_
_entity_poly.entity_id
_entity_poly.type
_entity_poly.pdbx_seq_one_letter_code
_entity_poly.pdbx_strand_id
1 'polypeptide(L)'
;YLFSINATYIAFASFVVIKILRFPMIKYVNSAKRRLTSYIVTILAVAVMVPAFYTFNSALEESRFKINANKFITEHVSVLKFGEYLVESSEINYYNSGEKRQIILNPHGILNINKEIIFDLQNKVSNYPELDGVEIIIK
;
A
#
# COMPACT_ATOMS: atom_id res chain seq x y z
N TYR A 1 -7.24 -1.22 -9.79
CA TYR A 1 -6.39 -0.67 -8.72
C TYR A 1 -5.27 0.22 -9.27
N LEU A 2 -4.40 -0.30 -10.15
CA LEU A 2 -3.27 0.44 -10.76
C LEU A 2 -3.74 1.67 -11.57
N PHE A 3 -4.82 1.52 -12.32
CA PHE A 3 -5.44 2.62 -13.07
C PHE A 3 -5.92 3.74 -12.16
N SER A 4 -6.57 3.40 -11.05
CA SER A 4 -7.09 4.40 -10.09
C SER A 4 -5.98 5.20 -9.44
N ILE A 5 -4.86 4.55 -9.07
CA ILE A 5 -3.69 5.23 -8.51
C ILE A 5 -3.09 6.18 -9.55
N ASN A 6 -2.85 5.71 -10.77
CA ASN A 6 -2.28 6.55 -11.82
C ASN A 6 -3.16 7.75 -12.16
N ALA A 7 -4.48 7.56 -12.26
CA ALA A 7 -5.43 8.65 -12.49
C ALA A 7 -5.37 9.69 -11.35
N THR A 8 -5.29 9.26 -10.11
CA THR A 8 -5.17 10.13 -8.94
C THR A 8 -3.87 10.94 -8.97
N TYR A 9 -2.73 10.30 -9.30
CA TYR A 9 -1.45 11.01 -9.42
C TYR A 9 -1.45 12.04 -10.54
N ILE A 10 -2.02 11.71 -11.70
CA ILE A 10 -2.12 12.65 -12.83
C ILE A 10 -3.00 13.84 -12.45
N ALA A 11 -4.14 13.60 -11.83
CA ALA A 11 -5.03 14.68 -11.37
C ALA A 11 -4.35 15.57 -10.32
N PHE A 12 -3.62 14.98 -9.38
CA PHE A 12 -2.87 15.72 -8.37
C PHE A 12 -1.74 16.55 -8.98
N ALA A 13 -0.91 15.96 -9.84
CA ALA A 13 0.18 16.64 -10.51
C ALA A 13 -0.35 17.81 -11.36
N SER A 14 -1.42 17.60 -12.12
CA SER A 14 -2.07 18.65 -12.92
C SER A 14 -2.59 19.78 -12.05
N PHE A 15 -3.22 19.48 -10.92
CA PHE A 15 -3.69 20.48 -9.96
C PHE A 15 -2.54 21.32 -9.39
N VAL A 16 -1.44 20.68 -8.98
CA VAL A 16 -0.26 21.36 -8.44
C VAL A 16 0.35 22.29 -9.50
N VAL A 17 0.51 21.81 -10.73
CA VAL A 17 1.04 22.60 -11.85
C VAL A 17 0.17 23.81 -12.14
N ILE A 18 -1.14 23.65 -12.23
CA ILE A 18 -2.09 24.76 -12.46
C ILE A 18 -2.00 25.80 -11.34
N LYS A 19 -1.85 25.34 -10.09
CA LYS A 19 -1.75 26.24 -8.93
C LYS A 19 -0.41 26.97 -8.86
N ILE A 20 0.70 26.30 -9.19
CA ILE A 20 2.05 26.93 -9.21
C ILE A 20 2.18 27.93 -10.35
N LEU A 21 1.73 27.58 -11.55
CA LEU A 21 1.81 28.43 -12.72
C LEU A 21 0.87 29.64 -12.65
N ARG A 22 0.02 29.74 -11.63
CA ARG A 22 -0.93 30.84 -11.46
C ARG A 22 -1.59 31.21 -12.79
N PHE A 23 -2.12 30.21 -13.51
CA PHE A 23 -2.81 30.48 -14.77
C PHE A 23 -3.74 31.69 -14.57
N PRO A 24 -3.67 32.71 -15.43
CA PRO A 24 -4.50 33.89 -15.29
C PRO A 24 -5.96 33.46 -15.43
N MET A 25 -6.60 33.25 -14.28
CA MET A 25 -8.05 33.01 -14.28
C MET A 25 -8.71 34.20 -14.98
N ILE A 26 -9.71 33.88 -15.81
CA ILE A 26 -10.59 34.80 -16.53
C ILE A 26 -10.75 36.09 -15.74
N LYS A 27 -10.49 37.24 -16.39
CA LYS A 27 -10.64 38.56 -15.78
C LYS A 27 -12.11 38.79 -15.42
N TYR A 28 -12.46 38.47 -14.19
CA TYR A 28 -13.78 38.81 -13.66
C TYR A 28 -13.85 40.31 -13.42
N VAL A 29 -14.86 40.97 -14.01
CA VAL A 29 -15.12 42.40 -13.87
C VAL A 29 -15.52 42.76 -12.41
N ASN A 30 -16.05 41.80 -11.64
CA ASN A 30 -16.51 42.00 -10.27
C ASN A 30 -15.60 41.29 -9.24
N SER A 31 -14.99 42.08 -8.35
CA SER A 31 -14.09 41.60 -7.29
C SER A 31 -14.74 40.64 -6.30
N ALA A 32 -16.04 40.80 -6.00
CA ALA A 32 -16.78 39.89 -5.10
C ALA A 32 -16.98 38.50 -5.71
N LYS A 33 -17.34 38.42 -6.99
CA LYS A 33 -17.50 37.14 -7.72
C LYS A 33 -16.15 36.42 -7.82
N ARG A 34 -15.05 37.15 -8.02
CA ARG A 34 -13.69 36.59 -8.05
C ARG A 34 -13.31 35.90 -6.73
N ARG A 35 -13.63 36.54 -5.60
CA ARG A 35 -13.36 35.93 -4.26
C ARG A 35 -14.19 34.69 -4.05
N LEU A 36 -15.49 34.73 -4.34
CA LEU A 36 -16.37 33.57 -4.18
C LEU A 36 -15.91 32.38 -5.03
N THR A 37 -15.62 32.61 -6.31
CA THR A 37 -15.11 31.57 -7.22
C THR A 37 -13.79 30.98 -6.72
N SER A 38 -12.88 31.83 -6.22
CA SER A 38 -11.61 31.35 -5.64
C SER A 38 -11.83 30.45 -4.43
N TYR A 39 -12.75 30.81 -3.53
CA TYR A 39 -13.10 29.97 -2.37
C TYR A 39 -13.71 28.62 -2.79
N ILE A 40 -14.67 28.64 -3.73
CA ILE A 40 -15.31 27.40 -4.21
C ILE A 40 -14.26 26.48 -4.84
N VAL A 41 -13.40 26.99 -5.70
CA VAL A 41 -12.34 26.20 -6.34
C VAL A 41 -11.35 25.64 -5.31
N THR A 42 -11.00 26.44 -4.30
CA THR A 42 -10.10 26.00 -3.23
C THR A 42 -10.74 24.90 -2.38
N ILE A 43 -12.01 25.05 -2.00
CA ILE A 43 -12.73 24.03 -1.22
C ILE A 43 -12.84 22.74 -2.04
N LEU A 44 -13.19 22.84 -3.32
CA LEU A 44 -13.28 21.67 -4.20
C LEU A 44 -11.93 20.97 -4.34
N ALA A 45 -10.86 21.75 -4.48
CA ALA A 45 -9.50 21.20 -4.57
C ALA A 45 -9.09 20.46 -3.30
N VAL A 46 -9.39 21.00 -2.12
CA VAL A 46 -9.13 20.34 -0.82
C VAL A 46 -9.98 19.09 -0.69
N ALA A 47 -11.25 19.12 -1.07
CA ALA A 47 -12.14 17.97 -1.01
C ALA A 47 -11.65 16.80 -1.87
N VAL A 48 -11.03 17.06 -3.02
CA VAL A 48 -10.41 16.03 -3.86
C VAL A 48 -9.08 15.55 -3.29
N MET A 49 -8.34 16.42 -2.61
CA MET A 49 -7.02 16.10 -2.06
C MET A 49 -7.09 15.16 -0.86
N VAL A 50 -8.11 15.29 -0.02
CA VAL A 50 -8.25 14.46 1.20
C VAL A 50 -8.34 12.96 0.88
N PRO A 51 -9.25 12.49 0.02
CA PRO A 51 -9.30 11.06 -0.33
C PRO A 51 -8.05 10.58 -1.07
N ALA A 52 -7.43 11.43 -1.90
CA ALA A 52 -6.18 11.11 -2.58
C ALA A 52 -5.04 10.86 -1.59
N PHE A 53 -4.91 11.70 -0.56
CA PHE A 53 -3.90 11.54 0.48
C PHE A 53 -4.14 10.28 1.31
N TYR A 54 -5.39 9.98 1.64
CA TYR A 54 -5.74 8.75 2.35
C TYR A 54 -5.37 7.49 1.55
N THR A 55 -5.73 7.45 0.26
CA THR A 55 -5.41 6.33 -0.63
C THR A 55 -3.88 6.18 -0.81
N PHE A 56 -3.16 7.29 -0.86
CA PHE A 56 -1.70 7.29 -0.97
C PHE A 56 -1.04 6.67 0.28
N ASN A 57 -1.44 7.09 1.48
CA ASN A 57 -0.91 6.52 2.72
C ASN A 57 -1.20 5.01 2.81
N SER A 58 -2.41 4.60 2.49
CA SER A 58 -2.78 3.17 2.48
C SER A 58 -1.95 2.36 1.48
N ALA A 59 -1.70 2.91 0.29
CA ALA A 59 -0.85 2.27 -0.72
C ALA A 59 0.62 2.18 -0.29
N LEU A 60 1.13 3.19 0.44
CA LEU A 60 2.47 3.15 1.01
C LEU A 60 2.62 2.07 2.08
N GLU A 61 1.65 1.94 2.98
CA GLU A 61 1.65 0.90 4.01
C GLU A 61 1.62 -0.50 3.39
N GLU A 62 0.74 -0.72 2.41
CA GLU A 62 0.68 -1.98 1.67
C GLU A 62 1.99 -2.30 0.96
N SER A 63 2.61 -1.31 0.32
CA SER A 63 3.87 -1.47 -0.38
C SER A 63 5.02 -1.82 0.58
N ARG A 64 5.13 -1.11 1.70
CA ARG A 64 6.13 -1.40 2.74
C ARG A 64 5.95 -2.79 3.32
N PHE A 65 4.71 -3.16 3.63
CA PHE A 65 4.40 -4.49 4.10
C PHE A 65 4.83 -5.58 3.11
N LYS A 66 4.48 -5.45 1.83
CA LYS A 66 4.86 -6.41 0.79
C LYS A 66 6.38 -6.52 0.61
N ILE A 67 7.10 -5.40 0.65
CA ILE A 67 8.56 -5.40 0.54
C ILE A 67 9.19 -6.14 1.72
N ASN A 68 8.77 -5.84 2.96
CA ASN A 68 9.31 -6.48 4.15
C ASN A 68 8.89 -7.95 4.28
N ALA A 69 7.67 -8.30 3.86
CA ALA A 69 7.23 -9.68 3.79
C ALA A 69 8.05 -10.49 2.78
N ASN A 70 8.29 -9.95 1.58
CA ASN A 70 9.15 -10.59 0.58
C ASN A 70 10.59 -10.76 1.10
N LYS A 71 11.13 -9.75 1.77
CA LYS A 71 12.46 -9.83 2.38
C LYS A 71 12.51 -10.93 3.43
N PHE A 72 11.54 -10.96 4.34
CA PHE A 72 11.42 -12.00 5.35
C PHE A 72 11.35 -13.40 4.73
N ILE A 73 10.50 -13.60 3.72
CA ILE A 73 10.35 -14.86 3.00
C ILE A 73 11.68 -15.25 2.37
N THR A 74 12.35 -14.34 1.69
CA THR A 74 13.64 -14.61 1.03
C THR A 74 14.75 -14.92 2.05
N GLU A 75 14.79 -14.27 3.21
CA GLU A 75 15.85 -14.47 4.20
C GLU A 75 15.64 -15.74 5.06
N HIS A 76 14.40 -16.07 5.39
CA HIS A 76 14.12 -17.13 6.36
C HIS A 76 13.47 -18.37 5.75
N VAL A 77 12.70 -18.25 4.69
CA VAL A 77 12.05 -19.39 4.04
C VAL A 77 12.97 -20.02 3.00
N SER A 78 13.77 -19.24 2.29
CA SER A 78 14.71 -19.77 1.27
C SER A 78 15.75 -20.74 1.86
N VAL A 79 16.10 -20.58 3.13
CA VAL A 79 17.09 -21.44 3.83
C VAL A 79 16.48 -22.80 4.21
N LEU A 80 15.17 -22.95 4.18
CA LEU A 80 14.51 -24.21 4.46
C LEU A 80 14.72 -25.22 3.33
N LYS A 81 14.58 -26.50 3.66
CA LYS A 81 14.59 -27.57 2.65
C LYS A 81 13.46 -27.27 1.63
N PHE A 82 13.80 -27.15 0.35
CA PHE A 82 12.93 -26.67 -0.74
C PHE A 82 12.47 -25.20 -0.60
N GLY A 83 13.27 -24.37 0.05
CA GLY A 83 12.96 -22.98 0.31
C GLY A 83 12.70 -22.15 -0.96
N GLU A 84 13.46 -22.35 -2.04
CA GLU A 84 13.23 -21.64 -3.32
C GLU A 84 11.81 -21.87 -3.86
N TYR A 85 11.33 -23.09 -3.80
CA TYR A 85 9.97 -23.42 -4.22
C TYR A 85 8.91 -22.78 -3.32
N LEU A 86 9.15 -22.76 -2.01
CA LEU A 86 8.24 -22.13 -1.06
C LEU A 86 8.20 -20.60 -1.24
N VAL A 87 9.33 -19.99 -1.59
CA VAL A 87 9.39 -18.54 -1.90
C VAL A 87 8.56 -18.24 -3.15
N GLU A 88 8.70 -19.03 -4.21
CA GLU A 88 7.97 -18.83 -5.47
C GLU A 88 6.46 -19.07 -5.33
N SER A 89 6.07 -20.03 -4.48
CA SER A 89 4.65 -20.38 -4.25
C SER A 89 4.00 -19.59 -3.10
N SER A 90 4.73 -18.67 -2.45
CA SER A 90 4.19 -17.89 -1.35
C SER A 90 3.26 -16.78 -1.83
N GLU A 91 2.17 -16.55 -1.10
CA GLU A 91 1.22 -15.46 -1.33
C GLU A 91 1.23 -14.49 -0.14
N ILE A 92 1.32 -13.20 -0.44
CA ILE A 92 1.30 -12.15 0.57
C ILE A 92 -0.03 -11.42 0.49
N ASN A 93 -0.86 -11.57 1.52
CA ASN A 93 -2.16 -10.94 1.61
C ASN A 93 -2.13 -9.79 2.62
N TYR A 94 -2.38 -8.58 2.11
CA TYR A 94 -2.54 -7.38 2.89
C TYR A 94 -4.01 -6.97 2.94
N TYR A 95 -4.62 -7.08 4.12
CA TYR A 95 -6.00 -6.68 4.35
C TYR A 95 -6.05 -5.35 5.10
N ASN A 96 -6.70 -4.35 4.52
CA ASN A 96 -6.80 -3.00 5.10
C ASN A 96 -8.04 -2.82 6.00
N SER A 97 -8.92 -3.82 6.11
CA SER A 97 -10.24 -3.72 6.77
C SER A 97 -10.38 -4.53 8.05
N GLY A 98 -9.32 -4.57 8.89
CA GLY A 98 -9.41 -5.24 10.19
C GLY A 98 -9.20 -6.75 10.16
N GLU A 99 -9.03 -7.36 9.00
CA GLU A 99 -8.54 -8.73 8.89
C GLU A 99 -7.03 -8.79 9.12
N LYS A 100 -6.57 -9.88 9.72
CA LYS A 100 -5.14 -10.07 9.99
C LYS A 100 -4.35 -10.15 8.68
N ARG A 101 -3.24 -9.45 8.63
CA ARG A 101 -2.26 -9.58 7.55
C ARG A 101 -1.70 -10.99 7.53
N GLN A 102 -1.59 -11.61 6.37
CA GLN A 102 -1.22 -13.02 6.27
C GLN A 102 -0.12 -13.23 5.25
N ILE A 103 0.82 -14.11 5.60
CA ILE A 103 1.78 -14.71 4.67
C ILE A 103 1.37 -16.16 4.50
N ILE A 104 0.97 -16.52 3.29
CA ILE A 104 0.51 -17.88 2.97
C ILE A 104 1.65 -18.61 2.27
N LEU A 105 2.08 -19.72 2.85
CA LEU A 105 3.06 -20.62 2.27
C LEU A 105 2.32 -21.80 1.65
N ASN A 106 2.46 -22.01 0.33
CA ASN A 106 1.80 -23.08 -0.40
C ASN A 106 2.79 -24.22 -0.74
N PRO A 107 2.90 -25.26 0.08
CA PRO A 107 3.83 -26.36 -0.19
C PRO A 107 3.36 -27.35 -1.26
N HIS A 108 2.18 -27.20 -1.84
CA HIS A 108 1.57 -28.03 -2.90
C HIS A 108 1.80 -29.53 -2.72
N GLY A 109 1.62 -30.04 -1.47
CA GLY A 109 1.67 -31.46 -1.16
C GLY A 109 3.08 -32.10 -1.17
N ILE A 110 4.13 -31.35 -1.47
CA ILE A 110 5.51 -31.87 -1.55
C ILE A 110 6.21 -31.87 -0.18
N LEU A 111 5.72 -31.07 0.75
CA LEU A 111 6.36 -30.83 2.04
C LEU A 111 5.35 -30.91 3.19
N ASN A 112 5.65 -31.79 4.12
CA ASN A 112 5.04 -31.76 5.44
C ASN A 112 5.85 -30.75 6.28
N ILE A 113 5.45 -29.46 6.23
CA ILE A 113 6.11 -28.43 7.05
C ILE A 113 5.71 -28.69 8.49
N ASN A 114 6.69 -29.02 9.33
CA ASN A 114 6.46 -29.31 10.74
C ASN A 114 5.98 -28.03 11.45
N LYS A 115 5.04 -28.19 12.40
CA LYS A 115 4.52 -27.10 13.25
C LYS A 115 5.62 -26.32 13.98
N GLU A 116 6.75 -26.96 14.28
CA GLU A 116 7.92 -26.32 14.88
C GLU A 116 8.53 -25.25 13.97
N ILE A 117 8.61 -25.52 12.66
CA ILE A 117 9.12 -24.56 11.67
C ILE A 117 8.21 -23.33 11.58
N ILE A 118 6.89 -23.54 11.60
CA ILE A 118 5.92 -22.44 11.59
C ILE A 118 6.07 -21.59 12.84
N PHE A 119 6.21 -22.21 14.00
CA PHE A 119 6.39 -21.52 15.26
C PHE A 119 7.70 -20.71 15.28
N ASP A 120 8.79 -21.28 14.75
CA ASP A 120 10.07 -20.55 14.62
C ASP A 120 9.96 -19.37 13.66
N LEU A 121 9.31 -19.55 12.51
CA LEU A 121 9.07 -18.46 11.56
C LEU A 121 8.17 -17.35 12.17
N GLN A 122 7.13 -17.75 12.91
CA GLN A 122 6.24 -16.79 13.58
C GLN A 122 6.99 -15.98 14.66
N ASN A 123 7.91 -16.58 15.39
CA ASN A 123 8.76 -15.88 16.34
C ASN A 123 9.74 -14.92 15.64
N LYS A 124 10.28 -15.31 14.48
CA LYS A 124 11.18 -14.46 13.71
C LYS A 124 10.46 -13.26 13.06
N VAL A 125 9.19 -13.40 12.68
CA VAL A 125 8.35 -12.28 12.19
C VAL A 125 8.28 -11.16 13.22
N SER A 126 8.23 -11.48 14.50
CA SER A 126 8.17 -10.49 15.59
C SER A 126 9.39 -9.54 15.65
N ASN A 127 10.49 -9.89 15.00
CA ASN A 127 11.67 -9.04 14.89
C ASN A 127 11.55 -7.96 13.79
N TYR A 128 10.48 -8.02 12.99
CA TYR A 128 10.22 -7.06 11.92
C TYR A 128 9.03 -6.17 12.33
N PRO A 129 9.26 -4.92 12.74
CA PRO A 129 8.18 -4.05 13.25
C PRO A 129 7.08 -3.78 12.21
N GLU A 130 7.41 -3.80 10.91
CA GLU A 130 6.42 -3.63 9.85
C GLU A 130 5.56 -4.89 9.60
N LEU A 131 5.96 -6.04 10.15
CA LEU A 131 5.24 -7.31 10.08
C LEU A 131 4.53 -7.65 11.39
N ASP A 132 4.39 -6.68 12.30
CA ASP A 132 3.69 -6.90 13.57
C ASP A 132 2.23 -7.34 13.33
N GLY A 133 1.81 -8.38 14.05
CA GLY A 133 0.48 -8.96 13.92
C GLY A 133 0.24 -9.81 12.67
N VAL A 134 1.29 -10.14 11.90
CA VAL A 134 1.19 -11.04 10.74
C VAL A 134 1.05 -12.48 11.19
N GLU A 135 0.13 -13.20 10.54
CA GLU A 135 -0.07 -14.62 10.72
C GLU A 135 0.53 -15.41 9.54
N ILE A 136 1.39 -16.38 9.82
CA ILE A 136 1.94 -17.28 8.80
C ILE A 136 1.01 -18.49 8.70
N ILE A 137 0.44 -18.72 7.51
CA ILE A 137 -0.49 -19.80 7.23
C ILE A 137 0.12 -20.72 6.18
N ILE A 138 -0.08 -22.01 6.36
CA ILE A 138 0.21 -23.04 5.35
C ILE A 138 -1.11 -23.48 4.73
N LYS A 139 -1.16 -23.51 3.42
CA LYS A 139 -2.38 -23.85 2.68
C LYS A 139 -2.12 -25.00 1.69
#